data_37100b79ad83af2c79bd9616b2b49fa7
#
_entry.id   37100b79ad83af2c79bd9616b2b49fa7
#
_cell.length_a   1.000
_cell.length_b   1.000
_cell.length_c   1.000
_cell.angle_alpha   90.00
_cell.angle_beta   90.00
_cell.angle_gamma   90.00
#
_symmetry.space_group_name_H-M   'P 1'
#
loop_
_entity.id
_entity.type
_entity.pdbx_description
1 polymer ?
#
loop_
_entity_poly.entity_id
_entity_poly.type
_entity_poly.pdbx_seq_one_letter_code
_entity_poly.pdbx_strand_id
1 'polypeptide(L)'
;VASSTVLVSLQPLFSMVLGYCFFQEKLRTRAIVGCFIAIIGSAIIGWGDFQIDERALWGDLISFLSAGVIAAYFSVGQILRKDTGVVPYSVLSYTSSSIFLAAYALAKGNSFIDYPAESWYSFLGLAIICTLGGQFVFNLLLKNVSATAVTMSILGEPIGTCILAYFILNETIALQQFVGIAVILAGLG
;
A
#
# COMPACT_ATOMS: atom_id res chain seq x y z
N VAL A 1 6.87 13.61 -1.30
CA VAL A 1 5.86 12.67 -0.76
C VAL A 1 4.90 12.24 -1.85
N ALA A 2 4.34 13.16 -2.65
CA ALA A 2 3.34 12.83 -3.66
C ALA A 2 3.82 11.89 -4.78
N SER A 3 5.03 12.10 -5.32
CA SER A 3 5.61 11.22 -6.35
C SER A 3 5.73 9.78 -5.84
N SER A 4 6.19 9.61 -4.60
CA SER A 4 6.30 8.30 -3.96
C SER A 4 4.94 7.61 -3.80
N THR A 5 3.88 8.36 -3.44
CA THR A 5 2.52 7.82 -3.31
C THR A 5 1.98 7.33 -4.67
N VAL A 6 2.21 8.10 -5.74
CA VAL A 6 1.82 7.69 -7.10
C VAL A 6 2.57 6.45 -7.54
N LEU A 7 3.87 6.34 -7.24
CA LEU A 7 4.67 5.17 -7.61
C LEU A 7 4.25 3.92 -6.83
N VAL A 8 3.90 4.07 -5.56
CA VAL A 8 3.32 2.97 -4.77
C VAL A 8 1.96 2.54 -5.32
N SER A 9 1.17 3.47 -5.87
CA SER A 9 -0.10 3.15 -6.55
C SER A 9 0.05 2.29 -7.82
N LEU A 10 1.28 2.02 -8.27
CA LEU A 10 1.55 1.08 -9.37
C LEU A 10 1.51 -0.40 -8.94
N GLN A 11 1.34 -0.71 -7.67
CA GLN A 11 1.25 -2.09 -7.14
C GLN A 11 0.30 -3.00 -7.94
N PRO A 12 -0.92 -2.56 -8.32
CA PRO A 12 -1.82 -3.42 -9.09
C PRO A 12 -1.28 -3.79 -10.46
N LEU A 13 -0.51 -2.92 -11.12
CA LEU A 13 0.12 -3.25 -12.40
C LEU A 13 1.15 -4.37 -12.23
N PHE A 14 1.98 -4.30 -11.19
CA PHE A 14 2.91 -5.38 -10.86
C PHE A 14 2.16 -6.66 -10.50
N SER A 15 1.09 -6.58 -9.71
CA SER A 15 0.25 -7.74 -9.37
C SER A 15 -0.42 -8.35 -10.61
N MET A 16 -0.89 -7.53 -11.55
CA MET A 16 -1.43 -8.02 -12.83
C MET A 16 -0.39 -8.77 -13.66
N VAL A 17 0.82 -8.23 -13.76
CA VAL A 17 1.92 -8.90 -14.46
C VAL A 17 2.26 -10.22 -13.79
N LEU A 18 2.42 -10.24 -12.47
CA LEU A 18 2.70 -11.47 -11.71
C LEU A 18 1.53 -12.46 -11.80
N GLY A 19 0.28 -11.97 -11.71
CA GLY A 19 -0.93 -12.76 -11.86
C GLY A 19 -1.02 -13.45 -13.22
N TYR A 20 -0.71 -12.71 -14.29
CA TYR A 20 -0.65 -13.26 -15.63
C TYR A 20 0.48 -14.28 -15.80
N CYS A 21 1.69 -13.98 -15.34
CA CYS A 21 2.87 -14.85 -15.52
C CYS A 21 2.81 -16.13 -14.68
N PHE A 22 2.38 -16.05 -13.42
CA PHE A 22 2.46 -17.17 -12.48
C PHE A 22 1.13 -17.90 -12.28
N PHE A 23 0.00 -17.20 -12.43
CA PHE A 23 -1.33 -17.76 -12.18
C PHE A 23 -2.19 -17.92 -13.43
N GLN A 24 -1.68 -17.48 -14.58
CA GLN A 24 -2.43 -17.46 -15.84
C GLN A 24 -3.80 -16.73 -15.69
N GLU A 25 -3.84 -15.72 -14.83
CA GLU A 25 -5.05 -14.93 -14.62
C GLU A 25 -5.45 -14.23 -15.92
N LYS A 26 -6.70 -14.42 -16.32
CA LYS A 26 -7.25 -13.71 -17.49
C LYS A 26 -7.54 -12.27 -17.08
N LEU A 27 -6.66 -11.37 -17.47
CA LEU A 27 -6.85 -9.94 -17.22
C LEU A 27 -8.02 -9.43 -18.06
N ARG A 28 -9.06 -8.98 -17.40
CA ARG A 28 -10.16 -8.30 -18.08
C ARG A 28 -9.70 -6.90 -18.49
N THR A 29 -9.95 -6.53 -19.74
CA THR A 29 -9.62 -5.17 -20.24
C THR A 29 -10.17 -4.06 -19.34
N ARG A 30 -11.37 -4.27 -18.80
CA ARG A 30 -11.98 -3.32 -17.84
C ARG A 30 -11.12 -3.11 -16.59
N ALA A 31 -10.53 -4.18 -16.03
CA ALA A 31 -9.66 -4.08 -14.86
C ALA A 31 -8.37 -3.31 -15.17
N ILE A 32 -7.78 -3.53 -16.35
CA ILE A 32 -6.60 -2.79 -16.79
C ILE A 32 -6.91 -1.30 -16.94
N VAL A 33 -7.98 -0.98 -17.67
CA VAL A 33 -8.39 0.41 -17.89
C VAL A 33 -8.74 1.08 -16.56
N GLY A 34 -9.50 0.41 -15.69
CA GLY A 34 -9.85 0.92 -14.36
C GLY A 34 -8.62 1.19 -13.49
N CYS A 35 -7.62 0.31 -13.54
CA CYS A 35 -6.36 0.51 -12.84
C CYS A 35 -5.63 1.78 -13.33
N PHE A 36 -5.51 1.98 -14.64
CA PHE A 36 -4.89 3.19 -15.18
C PHE A 36 -5.65 4.46 -14.80
N ILE A 37 -6.99 4.44 -14.87
CA ILE A 37 -7.83 5.57 -14.45
C ILE A 37 -7.60 5.87 -12.95
N ALA A 38 -7.56 4.85 -12.09
CA ALA A 38 -7.34 5.04 -10.66
C ALA A 38 -5.93 5.58 -10.34
N ILE A 39 -4.90 5.14 -11.07
CA ILE A 39 -3.54 5.68 -10.96
C ILE A 39 -3.50 7.16 -11.36
N ILE A 40 -4.18 7.54 -12.43
CA ILE A 40 -4.32 8.95 -12.83
C ILE A 40 -5.00 9.76 -11.72
N GLY A 41 -6.06 9.22 -11.12
CA GLY A 41 -6.74 9.85 -9.97
C GLY A 41 -5.81 10.05 -8.77
N SER A 42 -4.98 9.05 -8.44
CA SER A 42 -3.96 9.17 -7.38
C SER A 42 -2.92 10.24 -7.72
N ALA A 43 -2.49 10.32 -8.98
CA ALA A 43 -1.57 11.37 -9.45
C ALA A 43 -2.19 12.77 -9.34
N ILE A 44 -3.48 12.92 -9.61
CA ILE A 44 -4.19 14.21 -9.46
C ILE A 44 -4.22 14.62 -7.98
N ILE A 45 -4.47 13.71 -7.04
CA ILE A 45 -4.46 13.99 -5.60
C ILE A 45 -3.08 14.47 -5.16
N GLY A 46 -2.02 13.81 -5.64
CA GLY A 46 -0.65 14.14 -5.29
C GLY A 46 -0.03 15.33 -6.04
N TRP A 47 -0.71 15.90 -7.03
CA TRP A 47 -0.12 16.89 -7.95
C TRP A 47 0.45 18.15 -7.28
N GLY A 48 -0.13 18.58 -6.17
CA GLY A 48 0.31 19.78 -5.44
C GLY A 48 1.66 19.64 -4.73
N ASP A 49 2.15 18.43 -4.51
CA ASP A 49 3.35 18.13 -3.71
C ASP A 49 4.55 17.68 -4.56
N PHE A 50 4.47 17.78 -5.88
CA PHE A 50 5.57 17.39 -6.76
C PHE A 50 6.76 18.35 -6.62
N GLN A 51 7.82 17.91 -5.96
CA GLN A 51 9.11 18.57 -5.92
C GLN A 51 10.15 17.70 -6.63
N ILE A 52 10.84 18.28 -7.61
CA ILE A 52 11.93 17.61 -8.35
C ILE A 52 13.23 18.01 -7.68
N ASP A 53 13.78 17.12 -6.87
CA ASP A 53 15.12 17.22 -6.27
C ASP A 53 15.85 15.87 -6.47
N GLU A 54 17.18 15.90 -6.52
CA GLU A 54 17.99 14.66 -6.68
C GLU A 54 17.72 13.62 -5.57
N ARG A 55 17.44 14.09 -4.35
CA ARG A 55 17.03 13.22 -3.23
C ARG A 55 15.65 12.59 -3.45
N ALA A 56 14.75 13.29 -4.14
CA ALA A 56 13.44 12.79 -4.51
C ALA A 56 13.54 11.62 -5.50
N LEU A 57 14.46 11.66 -6.44
CA LEU A 57 14.68 10.57 -7.42
C LEU A 57 15.04 9.24 -6.76
N TRP A 58 15.90 9.25 -5.74
CA TRP A 58 16.20 8.03 -4.97
C TRP A 58 14.99 7.51 -4.18
N GLY A 59 14.22 8.41 -3.57
CA GLY A 59 12.97 8.07 -2.90
C GLY A 59 11.96 7.46 -3.87
N ASP A 60 11.84 8.01 -5.06
CA ASP A 60 10.94 7.56 -6.11
C ASP A 60 11.35 6.18 -6.65
N LEU A 61 12.65 5.94 -6.87
CA LEU A 61 13.15 4.62 -7.26
C LEU A 61 12.84 3.55 -6.20
N ILE A 62 13.08 3.88 -4.92
CA ILE A 62 12.79 2.97 -3.81
C ILE A 62 11.27 2.71 -3.72
N SER A 63 10.44 3.72 -3.91
CA SER A 63 8.97 3.59 -3.91
C SER A 63 8.47 2.70 -5.05
N PHE A 64 9.04 2.86 -6.24
CA PHE A 64 8.74 2.00 -7.39
C PHE A 64 9.12 0.54 -7.13
N LEU A 65 10.32 0.29 -6.61
CA LEU A 65 10.75 -1.06 -6.22
C LEU A 65 9.87 -1.65 -5.13
N SER A 66 9.47 -0.83 -4.13
CA SER A 66 8.57 -1.25 -3.06
C SER A 66 7.21 -1.69 -3.58
N ALA A 67 6.66 -1.01 -4.61
CA ALA A 67 5.41 -1.41 -5.25
C ALA A 67 5.52 -2.83 -5.84
N GLY A 68 6.64 -3.15 -6.49
CA GLY A 68 6.92 -4.50 -7.01
C GLY A 68 7.05 -5.55 -5.90
N VAL A 69 7.77 -5.21 -4.82
CA VAL A 69 7.97 -6.12 -3.66
C VAL A 69 6.65 -6.41 -2.96
N ILE A 70 5.80 -5.40 -2.75
CA ILE A 70 4.48 -5.59 -2.13
C ILE A 70 3.57 -6.44 -3.03
N ALA A 71 3.59 -6.21 -4.35
CA ALA A 71 2.85 -7.04 -5.29
C ALA A 71 3.33 -8.51 -5.24
N ALA A 72 4.64 -8.74 -5.16
CA ALA A 72 5.21 -10.08 -4.98
C ALA A 72 4.79 -10.70 -3.63
N TYR A 73 4.78 -9.93 -2.54
CA TYR A 73 4.31 -10.39 -1.23
C TYR A 73 2.87 -10.89 -1.29
N PHE A 74 1.95 -10.13 -1.89
CA PHE A 74 0.56 -10.56 -2.03
C PHE A 74 0.42 -11.76 -2.98
N SER A 75 1.21 -11.83 -4.06
CA SER A 75 1.21 -12.97 -4.99
C SER A 75 1.69 -14.26 -4.31
N VAL A 76 2.77 -14.20 -3.54
CA VAL A 76 3.24 -15.33 -2.72
C VAL A 76 2.20 -15.68 -1.66
N GLY A 77 1.59 -14.69 -1.02
CA GLY A 77 0.51 -14.86 -0.08
C GLY A 77 -0.69 -15.60 -0.69
N GLN A 78 -1.08 -15.29 -1.91
CA GLN A 78 -2.16 -15.97 -2.63
C GLN A 78 -1.88 -17.46 -2.81
N ILE A 79 -0.61 -17.87 -3.01
CA ILE A 79 -0.21 -19.28 -3.08
C ILE A 79 -0.29 -19.92 -1.68
N LEU A 80 0.43 -19.36 -0.73
CA LEU A 80 0.61 -19.95 0.60
C LEU A 80 -0.69 -20.00 1.40
N ARG A 81 -1.57 -19.02 1.20
CA ARG A 81 -2.84 -18.92 1.91
C ARG A 81 -3.87 -19.98 1.49
N LYS A 82 -3.65 -20.69 0.39
CA LYS A 82 -4.52 -21.82 -0.01
C LYS A 82 -4.46 -22.96 1.01
N ASP A 83 -3.25 -23.26 1.49
CA ASP A 83 -3.00 -24.40 2.36
C ASP A 83 -2.68 -24.00 3.80
N THR A 84 -2.38 -22.71 4.04
CA THR A 84 -1.95 -22.20 5.35
C THR A 84 -3.04 -21.33 5.96
N GLY A 85 -3.27 -21.49 7.27
CA GLY A 85 -4.14 -20.61 8.04
C GLY A 85 -3.66 -19.13 8.02
N VAL A 86 -4.58 -18.16 8.18
CA VAL A 86 -4.22 -16.73 8.18
C VAL A 86 -3.28 -16.40 9.34
N VAL A 87 -3.52 -16.97 10.52
CA VAL A 87 -2.73 -16.68 11.72
C VAL A 87 -1.27 -17.11 11.54
N PRO A 88 -0.95 -18.40 11.24
CA PRO A 88 0.45 -18.80 11.08
C PRO A 88 1.14 -18.05 9.93
N TYR A 89 0.46 -17.77 8.82
CA TYR A 89 1.01 -16.97 7.73
C TYR A 89 1.35 -15.56 8.17
N SER A 90 0.42 -14.86 8.84
CA SER A 90 0.63 -13.48 9.30
C SER A 90 1.69 -13.40 10.39
N VAL A 91 1.70 -14.34 11.35
CA VAL A 91 2.72 -14.41 12.40
C VAL A 91 4.11 -14.57 11.77
N LEU A 92 4.27 -15.50 10.83
CA LEU A 92 5.55 -15.72 10.16
C LEU A 92 6.00 -14.47 9.39
N SER A 93 5.11 -13.86 8.61
CA SER A 93 5.38 -12.66 7.82
C SER A 93 5.78 -11.49 8.72
N TYR A 94 5.01 -11.21 9.77
CA TYR A 94 5.27 -10.06 10.65
C TYR A 94 6.52 -10.27 11.49
N THR A 95 6.76 -11.49 11.99
CA THR A 95 7.98 -11.82 12.73
C THR A 95 9.22 -11.67 11.86
N SER A 96 9.18 -12.19 10.63
CA SER A 96 10.29 -12.03 9.68
C SER A 96 10.58 -10.55 9.41
N SER A 97 9.56 -9.76 9.09
CA SER A 97 9.69 -8.32 8.85
C SER A 97 10.25 -7.59 10.08
N SER A 98 9.77 -7.93 11.28
CA SER A 98 10.23 -7.34 12.53
C SER A 98 11.70 -7.64 12.80
N ILE A 99 12.16 -8.87 12.55
CA ILE A 99 13.57 -9.25 12.70
C ILE A 99 14.46 -8.43 11.74
N PHE A 100 14.08 -8.33 10.47
CA PHE A 100 14.84 -7.54 9.50
C PHE A 100 14.89 -6.06 9.85
N LEU A 101 13.76 -5.47 10.25
CA LEU A 101 13.69 -4.07 10.66
C LEU A 101 14.48 -3.81 11.94
N ALA A 102 14.43 -4.72 12.92
CA ALA A 102 15.21 -4.62 14.14
C ALA A 102 16.72 -4.71 13.85
N ALA A 103 17.15 -5.65 13.02
CA ALA A 103 18.53 -5.77 12.60
C ALA A 103 19.03 -4.51 11.87
N TYR A 104 18.20 -3.95 10.97
CA TYR A 104 18.52 -2.70 10.30
C TYR A 104 18.62 -1.50 11.25
N ALA A 105 17.69 -1.38 12.21
CA ALA A 105 17.70 -0.31 13.20
C ALA A 105 18.93 -0.38 14.11
N LEU A 106 19.31 -1.60 14.55
CA LEU A 106 20.53 -1.84 15.31
C LEU A 106 21.80 -1.46 14.51
N ALA A 107 21.86 -1.86 13.24
CA ALA A 107 22.99 -1.52 12.36
C ALA A 107 23.15 0.00 12.13
N LYS A 108 22.05 0.75 12.24
CA LYS A 108 22.03 2.23 12.17
C LYS A 108 22.27 2.91 13.51
N GLY A 109 22.39 2.16 14.61
CA GLY A 109 22.58 2.69 15.97
C GLY A 109 21.32 3.37 16.54
N ASN A 110 20.14 3.06 16.00
CA ASN A 110 18.89 3.62 16.52
C ASN A 110 18.52 2.97 17.87
N SER A 111 18.07 3.79 18.82
CA SER A 111 17.51 3.30 20.08
C SER A 111 16.08 2.76 19.88
N PHE A 112 15.71 1.74 20.65
CA PHE A 112 14.35 1.19 20.67
C PHE A 112 13.48 1.75 21.79
N ILE A 113 14.06 2.47 22.73
CA ILE A 113 13.41 2.79 24.01
C ILE A 113 13.29 4.29 24.24
N ASP A 114 14.18 5.10 23.68
CA ASP A 114 14.26 6.55 23.93
C ASP A 114 13.26 7.34 23.05
N TYR A 115 11.96 7.00 23.16
CA TYR A 115 10.90 7.71 22.45
C TYR A 115 9.91 8.32 23.46
N PRO A 116 9.38 9.53 23.18
CA PRO A 116 8.35 10.13 24.02
C PRO A 116 7.07 9.27 24.03
N ALA A 117 6.29 9.38 25.11
CA ALA A 117 5.07 8.58 25.29
C ALA A 117 4.08 8.69 24.12
N GLU A 118 3.99 9.87 23.49
CA GLU A 118 3.14 10.12 22.32
C GLU A 118 3.50 9.22 21.13
N SER A 119 4.81 8.97 20.92
CA SER A 119 5.28 8.06 19.87
C SER A 119 4.84 6.62 20.14
N TRP A 120 4.80 6.19 21.40
CA TRP A 120 4.33 4.86 21.77
C TRP A 120 2.84 4.67 21.49
N TYR A 121 2.00 5.68 21.74
CA TYR A 121 0.58 5.64 21.34
C TYR A 121 0.44 5.53 19.82
N SER A 122 1.26 6.24 19.05
CA SER A 122 1.27 6.15 17.60
C SER A 122 1.71 4.76 17.12
N PHE A 123 2.73 4.16 17.74
CA PHE A 123 3.18 2.80 17.41
C PHE A 123 2.09 1.76 17.71
N LEU A 124 1.39 1.89 18.84
CA LEU A 124 0.25 1.02 19.17
C LEU A 124 -0.90 1.18 18.17
N GLY A 125 -1.22 2.42 17.79
CA GLY A 125 -2.22 2.70 16.77
C GLY A 125 -1.87 2.06 15.42
N LEU A 126 -0.63 2.19 14.95
CA LEU A 126 -0.14 1.53 13.73
C LEU A 126 -0.21 0.00 13.83
N ALA A 127 0.16 -0.58 14.97
CA ALA A 127 0.12 -2.02 15.17
C ALA A 127 -1.32 -2.56 15.18
N ILE A 128 -2.23 -1.91 15.88
CA ILE A 128 -3.60 -2.41 16.05
C ILE A 128 -4.46 -2.06 14.83
N ILE A 129 -4.47 -0.81 14.42
CA ILE A 129 -5.37 -0.34 13.35
C ILE A 129 -4.82 -0.72 11.98
N CYS A 130 -3.60 -0.35 11.65
CA CYS A 130 -3.05 -0.55 10.32
C CYS A 130 -2.62 -2.01 10.09
N THR A 131 -1.94 -2.63 11.07
CA THR A 131 -1.43 -4.00 10.87
C THR A 131 -2.52 -5.04 11.12
N LEU A 132 -3.19 -5.03 12.28
CA LEU A 132 -4.22 -6.01 12.58
C LEU A 132 -5.56 -5.69 11.88
N GLY A 133 -5.98 -4.43 11.84
CA GLY A 133 -7.21 -4.02 11.19
C GLY A 133 -7.11 -3.95 9.67
N GLY A 134 -5.95 -3.63 9.11
CA GLY A 134 -5.72 -3.51 7.67
C GLY A 134 -5.00 -4.71 7.06
N GLN A 135 -3.71 -4.82 7.29
CA GLN A 135 -2.86 -5.82 6.63
C GLN A 135 -3.29 -7.27 6.91
N PHE A 136 -3.72 -7.58 8.14
CA PHE A 136 -4.23 -8.90 8.47
C PHE A 136 -5.52 -9.23 7.70
N VAL A 137 -6.39 -8.25 7.47
CA VAL A 137 -7.61 -8.43 6.66
C VAL A 137 -7.24 -8.73 5.21
N PHE A 138 -6.25 -8.04 4.63
CA PHE A 138 -5.76 -8.38 3.29
C PHE A 138 -5.21 -9.81 3.24
N ASN A 139 -4.42 -10.21 4.23
CA ASN A 139 -3.93 -11.58 4.35
C ASN A 139 -5.08 -12.60 4.47
N LEU A 140 -6.17 -12.25 5.16
CA LEU A 140 -7.35 -13.10 5.26
C LEU A 140 -8.02 -13.28 3.89
N LEU A 141 -8.17 -12.21 3.12
CA LEU A 141 -8.81 -12.20 1.81
C LEU A 141 -8.04 -13.01 0.77
N LEU A 142 -6.70 -13.07 0.83
CA LEU A 142 -5.86 -13.78 -0.13
C LEU A 142 -6.18 -15.27 -0.28
N LYS A 143 -6.94 -15.86 0.63
CA LYS A 143 -7.41 -17.25 0.48
C LYS A 143 -8.44 -17.38 -0.63
N ASN A 144 -9.30 -16.38 -0.81
CA ASN A 144 -10.47 -16.45 -1.68
C ASN A 144 -10.44 -15.41 -2.81
N VAL A 145 -9.55 -14.43 -2.70
CA VAL A 145 -9.45 -13.29 -3.61
C VAL A 145 -8.03 -13.24 -4.17
N SER A 146 -7.90 -12.88 -5.46
CA SER A 146 -6.57 -12.77 -6.08
C SER A 146 -5.77 -11.60 -5.53
N ALA A 147 -4.43 -11.71 -5.58
CA ALA A 147 -3.52 -10.63 -5.22
C ALA A 147 -3.79 -9.36 -6.03
N THR A 148 -4.14 -9.51 -7.31
CA THR A 148 -4.55 -8.41 -8.19
C THR A 148 -5.76 -7.66 -7.65
N ALA A 149 -6.80 -8.37 -7.19
CA ALA A 149 -8.00 -7.73 -6.64
C ALA A 149 -7.70 -7.03 -5.30
N VAL A 150 -6.84 -7.62 -4.45
CA VAL A 150 -6.40 -7.00 -3.19
C VAL A 150 -5.63 -5.72 -3.47
N THR A 151 -4.65 -5.74 -4.37
CA THR A 151 -3.86 -4.54 -4.71
C THR A 151 -4.68 -3.46 -5.40
N MET A 152 -5.71 -3.84 -6.18
CA MET A 152 -6.67 -2.86 -6.72
C MET A 152 -7.48 -2.18 -5.62
N SER A 153 -7.86 -2.89 -4.57
CA SER A 153 -8.57 -2.28 -3.43
C SER A 153 -7.72 -1.23 -2.70
N ILE A 154 -6.38 -1.40 -2.71
CA ILE A 154 -5.44 -0.44 -2.12
C ILE A 154 -5.44 0.90 -2.90
N LEU A 155 -5.82 0.93 -4.18
CA LEU A 155 -5.99 2.19 -4.91
C LEU A 155 -7.07 3.11 -4.31
N GLY A 156 -7.94 2.59 -3.47
CA GLY A 156 -8.89 3.39 -2.68
C GLY A 156 -8.26 4.08 -1.45
N GLU A 157 -7.03 3.75 -1.07
CA GLU A 157 -6.35 4.31 0.11
C GLU A 157 -6.28 5.85 0.11
N PRO A 158 -5.96 6.53 -1.00
CA PRO A 158 -5.96 7.99 -1.05
C PRO A 158 -7.32 8.62 -0.68
N ILE A 159 -8.43 7.94 -0.96
CA ILE A 159 -9.76 8.39 -0.59
C ILE A 159 -9.91 8.37 0.93
N GLY A 160 -9.56 7.25 1.56
CA GLY A 160 -9.56 7.10 3.02
C GLY A 160 -8.66 8.12 3.71
N THR A 161 -7.48 8.36 3.15
CA THR A 161 -6.51 9.34 3.67
C THR A 161 -7.09 10.76 3.63
N CYS A 162 -7.72 11.19 2.54
CA CYS A 162 -8.36 12.49 2.44
C CYS A 162 -9.51 12.65 3.46
N ILE A 163 -10.33 11.61 3.63
CA ILE A 163 -11.42 11.62 4.61
C ILE A 163 -10.88 11.75 6.05
N LEU A 164 -9.85 10.97 6.39
CA LEU A 164 -9.24 11.02 7.72
C LEU A 164 -8.54 12.36 7.98
N ALA A 165 -7.84 12.92 6.98
CA ALA A 165 -7.22 14.24 7.08
C ALA A 165 -8.27 15.34 7.37
N TYR A 166 -9.41 15.29 6.70
CA TYR A 166 -10.50 16.22 6.95
C TYR A 166 -11.05 16.12 8.39
N PHE A 167 -11.34 14.89 8.87
CA PHE A 167 -11.96 14.72 10.19
C PHE A 167 -10.98 14.80 11.36
N ILE A 168 -9.73 14.35 11.20
CA ILE A 168 -8.76 14.27 12.31
C ILE A 168 -7.87 15.51 12.35
N LEU A 169 -7.40 15.98 11.18
CA LEU A 169 -6.47 17.09 11.08
C LEU A 169 -7.17 18.43 10.79
N ASN A 170 -8.50 18.42 10.58
CA ASN A 170 -9.29 19.59 10.16
C ASN A 170 -8.72 20.25 8.89
N GLU A 171 -8.12 19.46 7.99
CA GLU A 171 -7.63 19.94 6.72
C GLU A 171 -8.78 20.10 5.73
N THR A 172 -8.76 21.20 4.96
CA THR A 172 -9.76 21.41 3.90
C THR A 172 -9.40 20.60 2.68
N ILE A 173 -10.32 19.79 2.18
CA ILE A 173 -10.13 19.02 0.96
C ILE A 173 -10.07 19.99 -0.22
N ALA A 174 -8.94 20.04 -0.91
CA ALA A 174 -8.75 20.88 -2.10
C ALA A 174 -9.60 20.34 -3.28
N LEU A 175 -10.01 21.23 -4.19
CA LEU A 175 -10.79 20.85 -5.37
C LEU A 175 -10.12 19.74 -6.19
N GLN A 176 -8.79 19.78 -6.33
CA GLN A 176 -8.03 18.74 -7.03
C GLN A 176 -8.14 17.37 -6.35
N GLN A 177 -8.23 17.31 -5.01
CA GLN A 177 -8.44 16.06 -4.28
C GLN A 177 -9.82 15.49 -4.54
N PHE A 178 -10.86 16.34 -4.60
CA PHE A 178 -12.20 15.90 -4.99
C PHE A 178 -12.23 15.31 -6.41
N VAL A 179 -11.57 15.96 -7.36
CA VAL A 179 -11.47 15.46 -8.73
C VAL A 179 -10.72 14.13 -8.76
N GLY A 180 -9.61 14.02 -8.06
CA GLY A 180 -8.83 12.78 -7.98
C GLY A 180 -9.64 11.63 -7.36
N ILE A 181 -10.38 11.88 -6.28
CA ILE A 181 -11.28 10.90 -5.65
C ILE A 181 -12.34 10.42 -6.66
N ALA A 182 -12.99 11.33 -7.37
CA ALA A 182 -13.98 10.97 -8.37
C ALA A 182 -13.40 10.10 -9.49
N VAL A 183 -12.18 10.41 -9.95
CA VAL A 183 -11.46 9.63 -10.96
C VAL A 183 -11.09 8.24 -10.43
N ILE A 184 -10.62 8.12 -9.18
CA ILE A 184 -10.33 6.82 -8.56
C ILE A 184 -11.59 5.97 -8.49
N LEU A 185 -12.70 6.53 -8.01
CA LEU A 185 -13.98 5.80 -7.92
C LEU A 185 -14.46 5.33 -9.29
N ALA A 186 -14.33 6.15 -10.32
CA ALA A 186 -14.67 5.76 -11.70
C ALA A 186 -13.76 4.65 -12.24
N GLY A 187 -12.50 4.57 -11.79
CA GLY A 187 -11.58 3.51 -12.17
C GLY A 187 -11.82 2.19 -11.43
N LEU A 188 -12.35 2.24 -10.20
CA LEU A 188 -12.61 1.04 -9.40
C LEU A 188 -14.02 0.43 -9.62
N GLY A 189 -14.97 1.17 -10.20
CA GLY A 189 -16.32 0.73 -10.52
C GLY A 189 -16.44 0.11 -11.89
#